data_00800560cd9ea6746cf59eeb3d933493
#
_entry.id   00800560cd9ea6746cf59eeb3d933493
#
_cell.length_a   1.000
_cell.length_b   1.000
_cell.length_c   1.000
_cell.angle_alpha   90.00
_cell.angle_beta   90.00
_cell.angle_gamma   90.00
#
_symmetry.space_group_name_H-M   'P 1'
#
loop_
_entity.id
_entity.type
_entity.pdbx_description
1 polymer ?
#
loop_
_entity_poly.entity_id
_entity_poly.type
_entity_poly.pdbx_seq_one_letter_code
_entity_poly.pdbx_strand_id
1 'polypeptide(L)'
;MKQILADCRLYGIVDMGYTTPEQIDTRTHALIDGGVRIIQLRAKGVDLSLVREWAAMMQGICRERQAIFVLNDYPEMAAEIKADAVHVGQDGGSLAEVRRIVGPGVIVGRSTHSPEQALAALREGADYIGFGPLFPTGTKPGRPSIGLQDIAAVQQAVGSMPMFCIGGINGSTLPQVLSAGAQRVVIVSWLLQQSDIAAAAQGVIQTIGAHSATAFKTGQNNLKMI
;
A
#
# COMPACT_ATOMS: atom_id res chain seq x y z
N MET A 1 1.03 -5.00 -15.08
CA MET A 1 1.24 -4.81 -13.63
C MET A 1 1.66 -3.36 -13.29
N LYS A 2 2.72 -2.78 -13.85
CA LYS A 2 3.16 -1.39 -13.52
C LYS A 2 2.09 -0.34 -13.76
N GLN A 3 1.27 -0.45 -14.82
CA GLN A 3 0.16 0.46 -15.06
C GLN A 3 -0.93 0.32 -13.97
N ILE A 4 -1.29 -0.91 -13.58
CA ILE A 4 -2.23 -1.13 -12.48
C ILE A 4 -1.72 -0.49 -11.19
N LEU A 5 -0.43 -0.65 -10.86
CA LEU A 5 0.20 -0.01 -9.69
C LEU A 5 0.10 1.52 -9.76
N ALA A 6 0.37 2.12 -10.92
CA ALA A 6 0.30 3.57 -11.10
C ALA A 6 -1.12 4.12 -10.91
N ASP A 7 -2.14 3.35 -11.32
CA ASP A 7 -3.55 3.76 -11.25
C ASP A 7 -4.18 3.49 -9.87
N CYS A 8 -3.56 2.62 -9.03
CA CYS A 8 -4.08 2.28 -7.71
C CYS A 8 -4.08 3.51 -6.78
N ARG A 9 -5.21 3.77 -6.14
CA ARG A 9 -5.37 4.83 -5.13
C ARG A 9 -5.48 4.30 -3.71
N LEU A 10 -6.02 3.11 -3.55
CA LEU A 10 -6.14 2.41 -2.27
C LEU A 10 -5.39 1.07 -2.35
N TYR A 11 -4.52 0.85 -1.38
CA TYR A 11 -3.77 -0.38 -1.18
C TYR A 11 -4.35 -1.11 0.04
N GLY A 12 -4.81 -2.34 -0.14
CA GLY A 12 -5.36 -3.20 0.90
C GLY A 12 -4.30 -4.13 1.48
N ILE A 13 -4.33 -4.34 2.78
CA ILE A 13 -3.48 -5.33 3.47
C ILE A 13 -4.36 -6.28 4.25
N VAL A 14 -4.32 -7.57 3.93
CA VAL A 14 -4.84 -8.64 4.76
C VAL A 14 -3.77 -8.94 5.81
N ASP A 15 -3.96 -8.37 7.00
CA ASP A 15 -3.02 -8.46 8.12
C ASP A 15 -3.53 -9.49 9.13
N MET A 16 -2.73 -10.51 9.41
CA MET A 16 -3.07 -11.60 10.34
C MET A 16 -3.19 -11.13 11.79
N GLY A 17 -2.78 -9.91 12.12
CA GLY A 17 -3.12 -9.27 13.40
C GLY A 17 -4.59 -8.87 13.54
N TYR A 18 -5.33 -8.81 12.42
CA TYR A 18 -6.76 -8.45 12.36
C TYR A 18 -7.61 -9.45 11.59
N THR A 19 -7.03 -10.52 11.07
CA THR A 19 -7.68 -11.49 10.19
C THR A 19 -7.44 -12.89 10.72
N THR A 20 -8.48 -13.74 10.84
CA THR A 20 -8.29 -15.16 11.08
C THR A 20 -8.03 -15.92 9.78
N PRO A 21 -7.46 -17.13 9.81
CA PRO A 21 -7.24 -17.92 8.59
C PRO A 21 -8.50 -18.10 7.74
N GLU A 22 -9.65 -18.35 8.36
CA GLU A 22 -10.93 -18.57 7.69
C GLU A 22 -11.47 -17.33 6.98
N GLN A 23 -10.97 -16.14 7.36
CA GLN A 23 -11.40 -14.85 6.81
C GLN A 23 -10.52 -14.36 5.64
N ILE A 24 -9.38 -15.00 5.37
CA ILE A 24 -8.43 -14.52 4.35
C ILE A 24 -9.10 -14.46 2.98
N ASP A 25 -9.77 -15.53 2.57
CA ASP A 25 -10.48 -15.64 1.29
C ASP A 25 -11.54 -14.52 1.17
N THR A 26 -12.48 -14.49 2.08
CA THR A 26 -13.61 -13.54 2.07
C THR A 26 -13.15 -12.09 2.12
N ARG A 27 -12.13 -11.77 2.92
CA ARG A 27 -11.58 -10.40 3.00
C ARG A 27 -10.82 -10.00 1.76
N THR A 28 -10.09 -10.94 1.13
CA THR A 28 -9.43 -10.69 -0.15
C THR A 28 -10.45 -10.35 -1.23
N HIS A 29 -11.50 -11.15 -1.35
CA HIS A 29 -12.61 -10.88 -2.28
C HIS A 29 -13.30 -9.54 -1.99
N ALA A 30 -13.64 -9.26 -0.73
CA ALA A 30 -14.31 -8.02 -0.35
C ALA A 30 -13.48 -6.77 -0.69
N LEU A 31 -12.16 -6.79 -0.47
CA LEU A 31 -11.28 -5.70 -0.87
C LEU A 31 -11.30 -5.49 -2.39
N ILE A 32 -11.23 -6.57 -3.18
CA ILE A 32 -11.26 -6.50 -4.65
C ILE A 32 -12.62 -6.00 -5.15
N ASP A 33 -13.72 -6.47 -4.58
CA ASP A 33 -15.08 -6.05 -4.92
C ASP A 33 -15.29 -4.55 -4.63
N GLY A 34 -14.65 -4.05 -3.57
CA GLY A 34 -14.57 -2.61 -3.26
C GLY A 34 -13.66 -1.79 -4.18
N GLY A 35 -13.05 -2.40 -5.20
CA GLY A 35 -12.23 -1.72 -6.20
C GLY A 35 -10.73 -1.68 -5.90
N VAL A 36 -10.26 -2.33 -4.83
CA VAL A 36 -8.81 -2.44 -4.53
C VAL A 36 -8.14 -3.32 -5.58
N ARG A 37 -7.00 -2.89 -6.12
CA ARG A 37 -6.24 -3.61 -7.16
C ARG A 37 -4.80 -3.93 -6.77
N ILE A 38 -4.40 -3.63 -5.54
CA ILE A 38 -3.13 -4.06 -4.94
C ILE A 38 -3.42 -4.54 -3.53
N ILE A 39 -3.12 -5.81 -3.25
CA ILE A 39 -3.45 -6.46 -1.97
C ILE A 39 -2.25 -7.21 -1.44
N GLN A 40 -1.92 -6.96 -0.19
CA GLN A 40 -0.78 -7.57 0.50
C GLN A 40 -1.23 -8.59 1.53
N LEU A 41 -0.56 -9.74 1.59
CA LEU A 41 -0.56 -10.61 2.75
C LEU A 41 0.52 -10.15 3.74
N ARG A 42 0.13 -9.85 4.98
CA ARG A 42 1.04 -9.58 6.09
C ARG A 42 0.80 -10.57 7.24
N ALA A 43 1.73 -11.52 7.40
CA ALA A 43 1.65 -12.63 8.36
C ALA A 43 2.94 -12.71 9.19
N LYS A 44 3.11 -11.80 10.14
CA LYS A 44 4.30 -11.77 11.02
C LYS A 44 4.16 -12.74 12.18
N GLY A 45 5.23 -13.50 12.47
CA GLY A 45 5.26 -14.45 13.56
C GLY A 45 4.41 -15.71 13.33
N VAL A 46 4.05 -15.98 12.09
CA VAL A 46 3.31 -17.17 11.66
C VAL A 46 4.28 -18.19 11.05
N ASP A 47 3.95 -19.47 11.15
CA ASP A 47 4.70 -20.55 10.50
C ASP A 47 4.77 -20.33 8.98
N LEU A 48 5.97 -20.53 8.40
CA LEU A 48 6.19 -20.25 6.96
C LEU A 48 5.39 -21.16 6.04
N SER A 49 5.02 -22.37 6.49
CA SER A 49 4.16 -23.26 5.69
C SER A 49 2.76 -22.69 5.52
N LEU A 50 2.19 -22.10 6.60
CA LEU A 50 0.90 -21.43 6.56
C LEU A 50 0.97 -20.14 5.74
N VAL A 51 2.05 -19.35 5.88
CA VAL A 51 2.24 -18.16 5.07
C VAL A 51 2.26 -18.51 3.57
N ARG A 52 2.94 -19.61 3.20
CA ARG A 52 3.00 -20.09 1.81
C ARG A 52 1.63 -20.51 1.29
N GLU A 53 0.86 -21.24 2.07
CA GLU A 53 -0.50 -21.69 1.74
C GLU A 53 -1.42 -20.48 1.48
N TRP A 54 -1.45 -19.52 2.42
CA TRP A 54 -2.28 -18.33 2.30
C TRP A 54 -1.83 -17.41 1.15
N ALA A 55 -0.52 -17.29 0.94
CA ALA A 55 0.02 -16.53 -0.18
C ALA A 55 -0.40 -17.13 -1.53
N ALA A 56 -0.33 -18.45 -1.67
CA ALA A 56 -0.77 -19.13 -2.89
C ALA A 56 -2.27 -18.95 -3.15
N MET A 57 -3.10 -19.06 -2.11
CA MET A 57 -4.56 -18.80 -2.18
C MET A 57 -4.82 -17.36 -2.63
N MET A 58 -4.29 -16.36 -1.92
CA MET A 58 -4.51 -14.95 -2.24
C MET A 58 -3.98 -14.57 -3.63
N GLN A 59 -2.85 -15.14 -4.04
CA GLN A 59 -2.31 -14.92 -5.38
C GLN A 59 -3.24 -15.48 -6.46
N GLY A 60 -3.85 -16.66 -6.24
CA GLY A 60 -4.87 -17.23 -7.14
C GLY A 60 -6.03 -16.26 -7.34
N ILE A 61 -6.62 -15.80 -6.24
CA ILE A 61 -7.73 -14.82 -6.24
C ILE A 61 -7.32 -13.53 -6.97
N CYS A 62 -6.17 -12.96 -6.63
CA CYS A 62 -5.71 -11.71 -7.25
C CYS A 62 -5.51 -11.86 -8.76
N ARG A 63 -4.95 -12.99 -9.21
CA ARG A 63 -4.76 -13.27 -10.64
C ARG A 63 -6.08 -13.36 -11.41
N GLU A 64 -7.06 -14.09 -10.90
CA GLU A 64 -8.39 -14.22 -11.49
C GLU A 64 -9.11 -12.87 -11.60
N ARG A 65 -8.90 -12.01 -10.62
CA ARG A 65 -9.57 -10.70 -10.49
C ARG A 65 -8.71 -9.53 -10.99
N GLN A 66 -7.58 -9.79 -11.66
CA GLN A 66 -6.67 -8.78 -12.23
C GLN A 66 -6.18 -7.75 -11.19
N ALA A 67 -5.88 -8.21 -9.98
CA ALA A 67 -5.25 -7.43 -8.91
C ALA A 67 -3.79 -7.86 -8.73
N ILE A 68 -2.96 -6.96 -8.17
CA ILE A 68 -1.56 -7.23 -7.82
C ILE A 68 -1.54 -7.91 -6.46
N PHE A 69 -0.97 -9.11 -6.39
CA PHE A 69 -0.66 -9.77 -5.12
C PHE A 69 0.73 -9.33 -4.62
N VAL A 70 0.81 -8.92 -3.36
CA VAL A 70 2.05 -8.51 -2.68
C VAL A 70 2.31 -9.43 -1.49
N LEU A 71 3.49 -10.02 -1.41
CA LEU A 71 3.94 -10.69 -0.18
C LEU A 71 4.74 -9.71 0.67
N ASN A 72 4.36 -9.54 1.96
CA ASN A 72 5.12 -8.70 2.88
C ASN A 72 6.29 -9.46 3.45
N ASP A 73 7.50 -8.92 3.33
CA ASP A 73 8.76 -9.58 3.68
C ASP A 73 8.94 -10.88 2.83
N TYR A 74 9.78 -11.80 3.19
CA TYR A 74 9.99 -13.11 2.54
C TYR A 74 10.27 -13.06 1.03
N PRO A 75 11.34 -12.35 0.55
CA PRO A 75 11.64 -12.25 -0.88
C PRO A 75 11.91 -13.62 -1.53
N GLU A 76 12.51 -14.57 -0.84
CA GLU A 76 12.74 -15.93 -1.32
C GLU A 76 11.41 -16.66 -1.62
N MET A 77 10.45 -16.57 -0.69
CA MET A 77 9.11 -17.14 -0.89
C MET A 77 8.38 -16.41 -2.02
N ALA A 78 8.51 -15.09 -2.12
CA ALA A 78 7.90 -14.33 -3.20
C ALA A 78 8.43 -14.77 -4.58
N ALA A 79 9.73 -15.06 -4.69
CA ALA A 79 10.35 -15.62 -5.89
C ALA A 79 9.82 -17.02 -6.20
N GLU A 80 9.77 -17.89 -5.20
CA GLU A 80 9.33 -19.28 -5.30
C GLU A 80 7.89 -19.40 -5.81
N ILE A 81 6.94 -18.66 -5.20
CA ILE A 81 5.53 -18.66 -5.60
C ILE A 81 5.25 -17.78 -6.82
N LYS A 82 6.26 -17.09 -7.35
CA LYS A 82 6.15 -16.11 -8.46
C LYS A 82 5.12 -15.02 -8.14
N ALA A 83 5.23 -14.41 -6.95
CA ALA A 83 4.38 -13.30 -6.55
C ALA A 83 4.56 -12.11 -7.52
N ASP A 84 3.51 -11.32 -7.72
CA ASP A 84 3.56 -10.12 -8.56
C ASP A 84 4.45 -9.04 -7.94
N ALA A 85 4.47 -8.97 -6.61
CA ALA A 85 5.22 -7.99 -5.85
C ALA A 85 5.68 -8.52 -4.50
N VAL A 86 6.75 -7.88 -3.98
CA VAL A 86 7.22 -8.03 -2.60
C VAL A 86 7.34 -6.64 -1.96
N HIS A 87 6.97 -6.53 -0.69
CA HIS A 87 7.14 -5.30 0.09
C HIS A 87 8.06 -5.54 1.28
N VAL A 88 9.12 -4.76 1.43
CA VAL A 88 10.09 -4.93 2.52
C VAL A 88 10.20 -3.68 3.41
N GLY A 89 10.46 -3.91 4.70
CA GLY A 89 10.77 -2.88 5.67
C GLY A 89 12.21 -2.37 5.56
N GLN A 90 12.59 -1.38 6.37
CA GLN A 90 13.96 -0.86 6.42
C GLN A 90 14.99 -1.93 6.81
N ASP A 91 14.57 -2.90 7.63
CA ASP A 91 15.42 -4.00 8.11
C ASP A 91 15.44 -5.21 7.15
N GLY A 92 14.74 -5.13 6.01
CA GLY A 92 14.57 -6.22 5.03
C GLY A 92 15.69 -6.33 3.98
N GLY A 93 16.91 -5.88 4.28
CA GLY A 93 18.04 -5.88 3.35
C GLY A 93 18.02 -4.73 2.35
N SER A 94 19.01 -4.67 1.47
CA SER A 94 19.07 -3.69 0.39
C SER A 94 18.08 -4.05 -0.72
N LEU A 95 17.56 -3.03 -1.45
CA LEU A 95 16.70 -3.30 -2.61
C LEU A 95 17.43 -4.05 -3.73
N ALA A 96 18.74 -3.88 -3.84
CA ALA A 96 19.55 -4.61 -4.79
C ALA A 96 19.58 -6.13 -4.49
N GLU A 97 19.70 -6.50 -3.21
CA GLU A 97 19.62 -7.91 -2.78
C GLU A 97 18.22 -8.48 -3.00
N VAL A 98 17.17 -7.77 -2.59
CA VAL A 98 15.78 -8.18 -2.84
C VAL A 98 15.55 -8.39 -4.34
N ARG A 99 15.98 -7.45 -5.17
CA ARG A 99 15.84 -7.53 -6.63
C ARG A 99 16.59 -8.72 -7.22
N ARG A 100 17.78 -9.04 -6.70
CA ARG A 100 18.55 -10.21 -7.13
C ARG A 100 17.82 -11.52 -6.82
N ILE A 101 17.10 -11.58 -5.69
CA ILE A 101 16.32 -12.75 -5.28
C ILE A 101 15.06 -12.89 -6.15
N VAL A 102 14.26 -11.84 -6.26
CA VAL A 102 12.94 -11.92 -6.90
C VAL A 102 12.99 -11.75 -8.43
N GLY A 103 14.09 -11.23 -8.97
CA GLY A 103 14.26 -10.97 -10.39
C GLY A 103 13.66 -9.64 -10.87
N PRO A 104 13.88 -9.26 -12.15
CA PRO A 104 13.53 -7.94 -12.68
C PRO A 104 12.03 -7.75 -12.94
N GLY A 105 11.27 -8.84 -13.03
CA GLY A 105 9.83 -8.81 -13.34
C GLY A 105 8.93 -8.55 -12.14
N VAL A 106 9.43 -8.75 -10.92
CA VAL A 106 8.65 -8.60 -9.68
C VAL A 106 8.69 -7.15 -9.22
N ILE A 107 7.56 -6.60 -8.83
CA ILE A 107 7.44 -5.25 -8.25
C ILE A 107 8.04 -5.27 -6.84
N VAL A 108 8.91 -4.32 -6.52
CA VAL A 108 9.53 -4.20 -5.19
C VAL A 108 9.12 -2.88 -4.52
N GLY A 109 8.42 -3.00 -3.39
CA GLY A 109 8.03 -1.88 -2.55
C GLY A 109 8.89 -1.75 -1.29
N ARG A 110 9.05 -0.50 -0.80
CA ARG A 110 9.83 -0.18 0.41
C ARG A 110 9.02 0.65 1.41
N SER A 111 9.01 0.25 2.69
CA SER A 111 8.54 1.13 3.77
C SER A 111 9.51 2.28 3.98
N THR A 112 9.00 3.51 4.13
CA THR A 112 9.80 4.72 4.41
C THR A 112 9.15 5.56 5.51
N HIS A 113 9.97 6.24 6.31
CA HIS A 113 9.56 6.95 7.52
C HIS A 113 10.09 8.38 7.60
N SER A 114 10.81 8.82 6.57
CA SER A 114 11.31 10.18 6.42
C SER A 114 11.51 10.54 4.94
N PRO A 115 11.62 11.82 4.58
CA PRO A 115 11.94 12.26 3.21
C PRO A 115 13.24 11.64 2.68
N GLU A 116 14.28 11.54 3.52
CA GLU A 116 15.58 10.96 3.14
C GLU A 116 15.44 9.48 2.75
N GLN A 117 14.65 8.71 3.53
CA GLN A 117 14.39 7.30 3.22
C GLN A 117 13.58 7.14 1.93
N ALA A 118 12.62 8.02 1.67
CA ALA A 118 11.84 8.02 0.43
C ALA A 118 12.72 8.27 -0.79
N LEU A 119 13.61 9.25 -0.72
CA LEU A 119 14.58 9.56 -1.78
C LEU A 119 15.64 8.46 -1.94
N ALA A 120 16.07 7.83 -0.85
CA ALA A 120 16.98 6.69 -0.91
C ALA A 120 16.31 5.52 -1.64
N ALA A 121 15.07 5.17 -1.28
CA ALA A 121 14.32 4.11 -1.94
C ALA A 121 14.13 4.37 -3.45
N LEU A 122 13.89 5.63 -3.86
CA LEU A 122 13.84 6.02 -5.27
C LEU A 122 15.18 5.75 -5.97
N ARG A 123 16.29 6.19 -5.39
CA ARG A 123 17.63 5.97 -5.95
C ARG A 123 18.01 4.49 -6.03
N GLU A 124 17.57 3.69 -5.08
CA GLU A 124 17.77 2.24 -5.01
C GLU A 124 16.87 1.44 -5.96
N GLY A 125 15.93 2.11 -6.65
CA GLY A 125 15.09 1.48 -7.66
C GLY A 125 13.86 0.78 -7.08
N ALA A 126 13.27 1.29 -6.00
CA ALA A 126 11.93 0.88 -5.57
C ALA A 126 10.91 1.16 -6.68
N ASP A 127 9.97 0.24 -6.89
CA ASP A 127 8.85 0.48 -7.81
C ASP A 127 7.72 1.30 -7.14
N TYR A 128 7.64 1.28 -5.81
CA TYR A 128 6.75 2.12 -5.00
C TYR A 128 7.25 2.20 -3.55
N ILE A 129 6.73 3.17 -2.80
CA ILE A 129 6.99 3.30 -1.37
C ILE A 129 5.71 3.35 -0.54
N GLY A 130 5.80 2.84 0.71
CA GLY A 130 4.88 3.16 1.77
C GLY A 130 5.48 4.27 2.64
N PHE A 131 4.76 5.38 2.85
CA PHE A 131 5.24 6.54 3.62
C PHE A 131 4.42 6.71 4.90
N GLY A 132 5.03 6.53 6.06
CA GLY A 132 4.37 6.58 7.37
C GLY A 132 5.14 5.86 8.48
N PRO A 133 4.54 5.66 9.67
CA PRO A 133 3.13 5.86 9.96
C PRO A 133 2.78 7.34 10.18
N LEU A 134 1.69 7.82 9.56
CA LEU A 134 1.27 9.22 9.68
C LEU A 134 0.69 9.55 11.06
N PHE A 135 -0.05 8.60 11.63
CA PHE A 135 -0.65 8.67 12.96
C PHE A 135 -0.25 7.45 13.80
N PRO A 136 -0.45 7.48 15.12
CA PRO A 136 -0.30 6.30 15.96
C PRO A 136 -1.11 5.12 15.42
N THR A 137 -0.54 3.92 15.43
CA THR A 137 -1.17 2.72 14.87
C THR A 137 -0.82 1.46 15.66
N GLY A 138 -1.81 0.58 15.81
CA GLY A 138 -1.62 -0.73 16.43
C GLY A 138 -0.95 -1.76 15.51
N THR A 139 -0.93 -1.54 14.20
CA THR A 139 -0.36 -2.48 13.21
C THR A 139 1.15 -2.66 13.35
N LYS A 140 1.87 -1.59 13.75
CA LYS A 140 3.31 -1.61 14.08
C LYS A 140 3.53 -0.85 15.38
N PRO A 141 3.29 -1.48 16.54
CA PRO A 141 3.44 -0.82 17.83
C PRO A 141 4.86 -0.31 18.06
N GLY A 142 5.01 0.80 18.79
CA GLY A 142 6.31 1.37 19.18
C GLY A 142 6.99 2.23 18.11
N ARG A 143 6.45 2.40 16.92
CA ARG A 143 6.93 3.39 15.95
C ARG A 143 6.26 4.74 16.18
N PRO A 144 7.06 5.83 16.35
CA PRO A 144 6.49 7.18 16.40
C PRO A 144 5.83 7.54 15.07
N SER A 145 4.73 8.31 15.14
CA SER A 145 4.11 8.88 13.96
C SER A 145 4.97 9.99 13.37
N ILE A 146 5.03 10.07 12.04
CA ILE A 146 5.81 11.10 11.33
C ILE A 146 4.99 12.36 11.01
N GLY A 147 3.66 12.34 11.24
CA GLY A 147 2.77 13.45 10.91
C GLY A 147 2.50 13.62 9.42
N LEU A 148 1.96 14.78 9.05
CA LEU A 148 1.46 15.05 7.70
C LEU A 148 2.33 16.06 6.91
N GLN A 149 3.24 16.76 7.57
CA GLN A 149 3.95 17.93 7.06
C GLN A 149 4.81 17.65 5.82
N ASP A 150 5.32 16.43 5.68
CA ASP A 150 6.26 16.08 4.59
C ASP A 150 5.58 15.47 3.36
N ILE A 151 4.27 15.17 3.43
CA ILE A 151 3.55 14.43 2.37
C ILE A 151 3.68 15.11 1.00
N ALA A 152 3.35 16.40 0.90
CA ALA A 152 3.38 17.11 -0.37
C ALA A 152 4.81 17.21 -0.94
N ALA A 153 5.79 17.53 -0.10
CA ALA A 153 7.19 17.65 -0.50
C ALA A 153 7.75 16.30 -0.97
N VAL A 154 7.49 15.21 -0.23
CA VAL A 154 7.94 13.87 -0.63
C VAL A 154 7.23 13.41 -1.91
N GLN A 155 5.90 13.63 -2.04
CA GLN A 155 5.16 13.29 -3.26
C GLN A 155 5.73 13.98 -4.50
N GLN A 156 6.12 15.26 -4.37
CA GLN A 156 6.77 16.00 -5.43
C GLN A 156 8.18 15.44 -5.74
N ALA A 157 8.96 15.16 -4.72
CA ALA A 157 10.35 14.73 -4.85
C ALA A 157 10.50 13.33 -5.45
N VAL A 158 9.57 12.40 -5.15
CA VAL A 158 9.57 11.05 -5.73
C VAL A 158 8.99 11.00 -7.16
N GLY A 159 8.37 12.09 -7.60
CA GLY A 159 7.87 12.24 -8.97
C GLY A 159 6.80 11.21 -9.34
N SER A 160 7.07 10.42 -10.37
CA SER A 160 6.14 9.40 -10.88
C SER A 160 6.13 8.10 -10.07
N MET A 161 7.06 7.90 -9.13
CA MET A 161 7.05 6.71 -8.27
C MET A 161 5.82 6.74 -7.35
N PRO A 162 4.96 5.70 -7.36
CA PRO A 162 3.80 5.65 -6.48
C PRO A 162 4.21 5.70 -5.00
N MET A 163 3.67 6.69 -4.26
CA MET A 163 3.80 6.81 -2.82
C MET A 163 2.45 6.54 -2.17
N PHE A 164 2.39 5.54 -1.32
CA PHE A 164 1.20 5.20 -0.54
C PHE A 164 1.36 5.66 0.90
N CYS A 165 0.60 6.66 1.32
CA CYS A 165 0.56 7.14 2.71
C CYS A 165 -0.10 6.08 3.61
N ILE A 166 0.49 5.79 4.77
CA ILE A 166 0.06 4.70 5.67
C ILE A 166 0.16 5.09 7.15
N GLY A 167 -0.60 4.38 7.98
CA GLY A 167 -0.52 4.45 9.45
C GLY A 167 -1.60 5.31 10.07
N GLY A 168 -2.55 4.67 10.75
CA GLY A 168 -3.66 5.29 11.45
C GLY A 168 -4.68 6.02 10.58
N ILE A 169 -4.68 5.75 9.27
CA ILE A 169 -5.65 6.32 8.33
C ILE A 169 -6.99 5.57 8.46
N ASN A 170 -8.07 6.34 8.54
CA ASN A 170 -9.44 5.87 8.65
C ASN A 170 -10.41 6.88 8.04
N GLY A 171 -11.73 6.66 8.11
CA GLY A 171 -12.73 7.55 7.53
C GLY A 171 -12.65 9.00 8.03
N SER A 172 -12.25 9.23 9.29
CA SER A 172 -12.15 10.59 9.87
C SER A 172 -10.81 11.27 9.58
N THR A 173 -9.72 10.52 9.44
CA THR A 173 -8.38 11.07 9.17
C THR A 173 -8.07 11.21 7.67
N LEU A 174 -8.76 10.46 6.80
CA LEU A 174 -8.55 10.47 5.36
C LEU A 174 -8.62 11.88 4.73
N PRO A 175 -9.61 12.74 5.05
CA PRO A 175 -9.69 14.07 4.43
C PRO A 175 -8.46 14.93 4.70
N GLN A 176 -7.92 14.91 5.92
CA GLN A 176 -6.72 15.68 6.26
C GLN A 176 -5.45 15.13 5.59
N VAL A 177 -5.35 13.80 5.41
CA VAL A 177 -4.25 13.17 4.67
C VAL A 177 -4.25 13.60 3.21
N LEU A 178 -5.44 13.63 2.57
CA LEU A 178 -5.59 14.09 1.20
C LEU A 178 -5.29 15.59 1.07
N SER A 179 -5.75 16.41 2.02
CA SER A 179 -5.47 17.86 2.06
C SER A 179 -3.98 18.15 2.24
N ALA A 180 -3.22 17.25 2.88
CA ALA A 180 -1.77 17.35 2.98
C ALA A 180 -1.01 16.94 1.69
N GLY A 181 -1.73 16.54 0.63
CA GLY A 181 -1.15 16.23 -0.68
C GLY A 181 -1.02 14.75 -1.01
N ALA A 182 -1.54 13.86 -0.17
CA ALA A 182 -1.53 12.43 -0.48
C ALA A 182 -2.43 12.12 -1.69
N GLN A 183 -1.92 11.31 -2.61
CA GLN A 183 -2.65 10.85 -3.79
C GLN A 183 -3.10 9.39 -3.68
N ARG A 184 -2.45 8.63 -2.80
CA ARG A 184 -2.65 7.19 -2.58
C ARG A 184 -2.52 6.87 -1.10
N VAL A 185 -3.32 5.93 -0.62
CA VAL A 185 -3.30 5.53 0.80
C VAL A 185 -3.29 4.01 0.97
N VAL A 186 -2.78 3.57 2.11
CA VAL A 186 -2.96 2.22 2.65
C VAL A 186 -3.83 2.34 3.90
N ILE A 187 -4.93 1.61 3.95
CA ILE A 187 -5.78 1.52 5.13
C ILE A 187 -5.91 0.05 5.53
N VAL A 188 -5.55 -0.28 6.77
CA VAL A 188 -5.48 -1.67 7.24
C VAL A 188 -6.60 -1.95 8.25
N SER A 189 -6.34 -1.73 9.53
CA SER A 189 -7.24 -2.13 10.62
C SER A 189 -8.63 -1.56 10.47
N TRP A 190 -8.77 -0.30 10.11
CA TRP A 190 -10.08 0.32 9.94
C TRP A 190 -10.91 -0.36 8.85
N LEU A 191 -10.33 -0.68 7.68
CA LEU A 191 -11.03 -1.42 6.61
C LEU A 191 -11.39 -2.84 7.04
N LEU A 192 -10.44 -3.57 7.62
CA LEU A 192 -10.65 -4.98 8.00
C LEU A 192 -11.67 -5.15 9.14
N GLN A 193 -11.99 -4.09 9.86
CA GLN A 193 -12.98 -4.08 10.96
C GLN A 193 -14.36 -3.60 10.53
N GLN A 194 -14.58 -3.22 9.26
CA GLN A 194 -15.90 -2.85 8.76
C GLN A 194 -16.77 -4.08 8.56
N SER A 195 -18.06 -3.93 8.84
CA SER A 195 -19.07 -4.98 8.54
C SER A 195 -19.22 -5.21 7.03
N ASP A 196 -19.03 -4.18 6.21
CA ASP A 196 -18.97 -4.24 4.76
C ASP A 196 -17.67 -3.59 4.27
N ILE A 197 -16.65 -4.46 4.10
CA ILE A 197 -15.31 -4.06 3.64
C ILE A 197 -15.38 -3.50 2.21
N ALA A 198 -16.22 -4.09 1.35
CA ALA A 198 -16.32 -3.67 -0.05
C ALA A 198 -16.89 -2.26 -0.16
N ALA A 199 -18.00 -1.98 0.51
CA ALA A 199 -18.60 -0.65 0.53
C ALA A 199 -17.64 0.40 1.14
N ALA A 200 -16.94 0.06 2.21
CA ALA A 200 -15.97 0.95 2.84
C ALA A 200 -14.78 1.27 1.91
N ALA A 201 -14.22 0.26 1.24
CA ALA A 201 -13.13 0.44 0.28
C ALA A 201 -13.56 1.30 -0.91
N GLN A 202 -14.75 1.05 -1.46
CA GLN A 202 -15.33 1.85 -2.54
C GLN A 202 -15.51 3.31 -2.13
N GLY A 203 -16.02 3.58 -0.92
CA GLY A 203 -16.18 4.92 -0.37
C GLY A 203 -14.85 5.67 -0.24
N VAL A 204 -13.79 4.99 0.21
CA VAL A 204 -12.42 5.55 0.25
C VAL A 204 -11.94 5.94 -1.15
N ILE A 205 -12.07 5.04 -2.14
CA ILE A 205 -11.63 5.29 -3.52
C ILE A 205 -12.38 6.47 -4.12
N GLN A 206 -13.69 6.56 -3.90
CA GLN A 206 -14.52 7.70 -4.35
C GLN A 206 -14.08 9.00 -3.71
N THR A 207 -13.81 9.01 -2.41
CA THR A 207 -13.32 10.18 -1.67
C THR A 207 -11.99 10.69 -2.23
N ILE A 208 -11.03 9.80 -2.51
CA ILE A 208 -9.74 10.15 -3.12
C ILE A 208 -9.97 10.73 -4.53
N GLY A 209 -10.85 10.12 -5.32
CA GLY A 209 -11.18 10.57 -6.68
C GLY A 209 -11.80 11.97 -6.72
N ALA A 210 -12.76 12.23 -5.84
CA ALA A 210 -13.41 13.53 -5.70
C ALA A 210 -12.42 14.63 -5.28
N HIS A 211 -11.55 14.34 -4.32
CA HIS A 211 -10.50 15.28 -3.88
C HIS A 211 -9.55 15.66 -5.02
N SER A 212 -9.07 14.68 -5.79
CA SER A 212 -8.18 14.91 -6.93
C SER A 212 -8.82 15.78 -8.02
N ALA A 213 -10.12 15.59 -8.30
CA ALA A 213 -10.86 16.38 -9.30
C ALA A 213 -11.02 17.85 -8.86
N THR A 214 -11.22 18.10 -7.56
CA THR A 214 -11.34 19.45 -7.00
C THR A 214 -10.01 20.19 -7.05
N ALA A 215 -8.91 19.53 -6.68
CA ALA A 215 -7.55 20.12 -6.74
C ALA A 215 -7.17 20.53 -8.16
N PHE A 216 -7.53 19.73 -9.18
CA PHE A 216 -7.27 20.04 -10.59
C PHE A 216 -8.02 21.30 -11.05
N LYS A 217 -9.30 21.47 -10.68
CA LYS A 217 -10.10 22.65 -11.03
C LYS A 217 -9.56 23.94 -10.40
N THR A 218 -9.12 23.88 -9.16
CA THR A 218 -8.56 25.03 -8.43
C THR A 218 -7.23 25.48 -9.04
N GLY A 219 -6.37 24.52 -9.44
CA GLY A 219 -5.10 24.80 -10.14
C GLY A 219 -5.28 25.48 -11.49
N GLN A 220 -6.29 25.09 -12.29
CA GLN A 220 -6.57 25.71 -13.58
C GLN A 220 -7.13 27.14 -13.46
N ASN A 221 -7.89 27.44 -12.40
CA ASN A 221 -8.42 28.79 -12.19
C ASN A 221 -7.34 29.79 -11.79
N ASN A 222 -6.31 29.36 -11.07
CA ASN A 222 -5.16 30.21 -10.71
C ASN A 222 -4.23 30.51 -11.91
N LEU A 223 -4.16 29.63 -12.92
CA LEU A 223 -3.38 29.88 -14.14
C LEU A 223 -4.06 30.82 -15.13
N LYS A 224 -5.38 31.04 -15.02
CA LYS A 224 -6.13 31.97 -15.89
C LYS A 224 -6.18 33.40 -15.36
N MET A 225 -5.62 33.65 -14.18
CA MET A 225 -5.60 34.99 -13.54
C MET A 225 -4.20 35.64 -13.55
N ILE A 226 -3.26 35.06 -14.29
CA ILE A 226 -1.95 35.64 -14.61
C ILE A 226 -1.90 35.88 -16.12
#